data_1bdf3c4d04da0774644845c875a5c5c0
#
_entry.id   1bdf3c4d04da0774644845c875a5c5c0
#
_cell.length_a   1.000
_cell.length_b   1.000
_cell.length_c   1.000
_cell.angle_alpha   90.00
_cell.angle_beta   90.00
_cell.angle_gamma   90.00
#
_symmetry.space_group_name_H-M   'P 1'
#
loop_
_entity.id
_entity.type
_entity.pdbx_description
1 polymer ?
#
loop_
_entity_poly.entity_id
_entity_poly.type
_entity_poly.pdbx_seq_one_letter_code
_entity_poly.pdbx_strand_id
1 'polypeptide(L)'
;MVTAIVGANWGDEGKGKITDLLANESDIVIRFQGGANAGHTIINDHGRFALHLMPSGVCHENIVNIIGNGVALDIRKFINEYNSIKEQGLNPQLLVSDRVQVVMPYHVDVDKFEEERLGGKAFGSTKSGIAPFFSDKYAKIGFQVSELFDEETLREKINRVLEIKNALLVNLYHKDPIDPEELLKEMLEQGKLIKPFVTNTQAYLYEAIKADKKILLEGQLGTMKDPDMGIYPMVTSSSTLAGYGCVGAGIPPYEIKTIVVVTKAYSSSVGGGAFVSEILDEAVAKELRDRGGDKGEYGVTTGRPRRVGWFDCVATRYGVRLQGGTDVALTNLDVLGYLDKIPVCTAYEIDGVITKDFPNPTQLDRCKPVIEYLPSWKGKGEIRGLTEYDKLPKEAQDYVEFIEKEIGVHISIVSTGPVREEIIRR
;
A
#
# COMPACT_ATOMS: atom_id res chain seq x y z
N MET A 1 -4.56 -7.72 21.17
CA MET A 1 -5.56 -7.50 20.07
C MET A 1 -4.85 -7.08 18.80
N VAL A 2 -5.17 -7.69 17.64
CA VAL A 2 -4.54 -7.36 16.34
C VAL A 2 -5.56 -6.67 15.43
N THR A 3 -5.20 -5.49 14.93
CA THR A 3 -5.95 -4.72 13.93
C THR A 3 -5.16 -4.70 12.63
N ALA A 4 -5.81 -4.91 11.49
CA ALA A 4 -5.20 -4.71 10.17
C ALA A 4 -5.77 -3.44 9.51
N ILE A 5 -4.91 -2.66 8.87
CA ILE A 5 -5.30 -1.54 8.01
C ILE A 5 -4.88 -1.82 6.58
N VAL A 6 -5.84 -1.81 5.66
CA VAL A 6 -5.67 -2.20 4.26
C VAL A 6 -6.45 -1.29 3.32
N GLY A 7 -6.15 -1.33 2.03
CA GLY A 7 -6.84 -0.53 1.02
C GLY A 7 -7.94 -1.30 0.29
N ALA A 8 -9.06 -0.65 0.04
CA ALA A 8 -10.18 -1.24 -0.70
C ALA A 8 -9.94 -1.33 -2.20
N ASN A 9 -9.23 -0.37 -2.80
CA ASN A 9 -9.25 -0.08 -4.22
C ASN A 9 -7.87 -0.25 -4.90
N TRP A 10 -7.41 0.75 -5.65
CA TRP A 10 -6.18 0.71 -6.46
C TRP A 10 -4.92 1.17 -5.73
N GLY A 11 -4.97 1.40 -4.43
CA GLY A 11 -3.92 2.06 -3.64
C GLY A 11 -4.13 3.56 -3.52
N ASP A 12 -3.26 4.22 -2.75
CA ASP A 12 -3.32 5.67 -2.48
C ASP A 12 -4.65 6.16 -1.84
N GLU A 13 -5.35 5.28 -1.11
CA GLU A 13 -6.61 5.60 -0.44
C GLU A 13 -6.45 6.54 0.76
N GLY A 14 -5.24 7.02 1.07
CA GLY A 14 -4.97 7.85 2.24
C GLY A 14 -4.69 7.03 3.52
N LYS A 15 -4.25 5.78 3.37
CA LYS A 15 -3.91 4.88 4.49
C LYS A 15 -2.92 5.49 5.47
N GLY A 16 -1.90 6.23 4.99
CA GLY A 16 -0.86 6.81 5.84
C GLY A 16 -1.42 7.60 7.01
N LYS A 17 -2.39 8.50 6.77
CA LYS A 17 -3.07 9.28 7.81
C LYS A 17 -3.81 8.39 8.81
N ILE A 18 -4.59 7.43 8.32
CA ILE A 18 -5.38 6.53 9.17
C ILE A 18 -4.44 5.58 9.94
N THR A 19 -3.33 5.17 9.32
CA THR A 19 -2.33 4.35 9.99
C THR A 19 -1.65 5.11 11.12
N ASP A 20 -1.26 6.37 10.90
CA ASP A 20 -0.65 7.21 11.94
C ASP A 20 -1.62 7.43 13.12
N LEU A 21 -2.92 7.65 12.82
CA LEU A 21 -3.96 7.73 13.84
C LEU A 21 -4.03 6.45 14.70
N LEU A 22 -4.11 5.29 14.05
CA LEU A 22 -4.25 3.99 14.72
C LEU A 22 -2.92 3.55 15.37
N ALA A 23 -1.79 3.94 14.79
CA ALA A 23 -0.46 3.68 15.36
C ALA A 23 -0.33 4.30 16.76
N ASN A 24 -0.81 5.53 16.93
CA ASN A 24 -0.78 6.22 18.23
C ASN A 24 -1.56 5.48 19.35
N GLU A 25 -2.46 4.56 18.96
CA GLU A 25 -3.25 3.72 19.88
C GLU A 25 -2.68 2.30 20.02
N SER A 26 -1.53 2.02 19.41
CA SER A 26 -0.93 0.70 19.28
C SER A 26 0.41 0.61 20.02
N ASP A 27 0.76 -0.59 20.52
CA ASP A 27 2.09 -0.88 21.10
C ASP A 27 3.10 -1.27 20.01
N ILE A 28 2.60 -1.88 18.91
CA ILE A 28 3.43 -2.46 17.85
C ILE A 28 2.81 -2.14 16.50
N VAL A 29 3.62 -1.70 15.52
CA VAL A 29 3.21 -1.52 14.12
C VAL A 29 4.06 -2.41 13.23
N ILE A 30 3.43 -3.19 12.35
CA ILE A 30 4.10 -4.18 11.50
C ILE A 30 3.80 -3.92 10.03
N ARG A 31 4.84 -3.70 9.22
CA ARG A 31 4.75 -3.85 7.76
C ARG A 31 4.82 -5.35 7.45
N PHE A 32 3.75 -5.90 6.85
CA PHE A 32 3.65 -7.34 6.64
C PHE A 32 3.80 -7.77 5.18
N GLN A 33 3.79 -6.82 4.22
CA GLN A 33 3.90 -7.10 2.78
C GLN A 33 4.43 -5.89 2.01
N GLY A 34 4.60 -6.04 0.69
CA GLY A 34 5.10 -4.98 -0.18
C GLY A 34 6.60 -4.81 -0.07
N GLY A 35 7.06 -3.60 -0.24
CA GLY A 35 8.48 -3.21 -0.19
C GLY A 35 8.60 -1.71 -0.36
N ALA A 36 9.72 -1.25 -0.88
CA ALA A 36 9.98 0.17 -1.08
C ALA A 36 9.38 0.75 -2.38
N ASN A 37 8.41 0.06 -2.98
CA ASN A 37 7.79 0.44 -4.26
C ASN A 37 6.65 1.45 -4.12
N ALA A 38 6.03 1.57 -2.94
CA ALA A 38 5.01 2.56 -2.68
C ALA A 38 5.38 3.42 -1.48
N GLY A 39 5.28 4.73 -1.65
CA GLY A 39 5.47 5.69 -0.57
C GLY A 39 4.14 6.10 0.05
N HIS A 40 4.17 6.43 1.33
CA HIS A 40 3.08 7.10 2.01
C HIS A 40 3.59 8.31 2.77
N THR A 41 2.76 9.34 2.85
CA THR A 41 3.09 10.55 3.58
C THR A 41 2.31 10.60 4.89
N ILE A 42 3.01 10.90 5.97
CA ILE A 42 2.46 11.19 7.28
C ILE A 42 2.71 12.66 7.59
N ILE A 43 1.69 13.35 8.07
CA ILE A 43 1.78 14.73 8.54
C ILE A 43 1.24 14.74 9.98
N ASN A 44 2.12 15.00 10.93
CA ASN A 44 1.81 15.07 12.36
C ASN A 44 2.64 16.15 13.06
N ASP A 45 2.57 16.23 14.40
CA ASP A 45 3.26 17.22 15.22
C ASP A 45 4.80 17.19 15.09
N HIS A 46 5.37 16.05 14.65
CA HIS A 46 6.81 15.91 14.41
C HIS A 46 7.23 16.36 13.01
N GLY A 47 6.27 16.66 12.12
CA GLY A 47 6.55 17.14 10.78
C GLY A 47 5.92 16.30 9.67
N ARG A 48 6.57 16.33 8.50
CA ARG A 48 6.16 15.60 7.30
C ARG A 48 7.17 14.51 6.98
N PHE A 49 6.71 13.26 6.96
CA PHE A 49 7.50 12.07 6.66
C PHE A 49 7.01 11.43 5.36
N ALA A 50 7.93 11.20 4.43
CA ALA A 50 7.69 10.42 3.22
C ALA A 50 8.34 9.04 3.39
N LEU A 51 7.57 8.06 3.85
CA LEU A 51 8.05 6.72 4.15
C LEU A 51 7.76 5.78 2.98
N HIS A 52 8.69 4.87 2.67
CA HIS A 52 8.53 3.85 1.65
C HIS A 52 8.55 2.44 2.26
N LEU A 53 9.55 2.17 3.10
CA LEU A 53 9.76 0.87 3.72
C LEU A 53 9.42 0.87 5.21
N MET A 54 9.69 1.97 5.91
CA MET A 54 9.43 2.07 7.34
C MET A 54 7.94 1.99 7.68
N PRO A 55 7.57 1.31 8.80
CA PRO A 55 6.22 1.38 9.35
C PRO A 55 5.87 2.80 9.82
N SER A 56 4.59 3.16 9.77
CA SER A 56 4.12 4.49 10.19
C SER A 56 4.38 4.79 11.67
N GLY A 57 4.51 3.78 12.50
CA GLY A 57 4.80 3.93 13.93
C GLY A 57 6.18 4.51 14.25
N VAL A 58 7.09 4.64 13.26
CA VAL A 58 8.43 5.27 13.49
C VAL A 58 8.37 6.73 13.89
N CYS A 59 7.23 7.39 13.68
CA CYS A 59 6.97 8.75 14.11
C CYS A 59 6.65 8.85 15.62
N HIS A 60 6.59 7.73 16.33
CA HIS A 60 6.23 7.63 17.76
C HIS A 60 7.29 6.84 18.53
N GLU A 61 7.90 7.44 19.54
CA GLU A 61 9.05 6.85 20.26
C GLU A 61 8.72 5.59 21.06
N ASN A 62 7.47 5.44 21.52
CA ASN A 62 7.05 4.33 22.39
C ASN A 62 6.51 3.11 21.63
N ILE A 63 6.53 3.15 20.31
CA ILE A 63 5.99 2.11 19.44
C ILE A 63 7.12 1.23 18.90
N VAL A 64 6.96 -0.08 19.03
CA VAL A 64 7.86 -1.04 18.38
C VAL A 64 7.43 -1.21 16.92
N ASN A 65 8.33 -0.95 16.01
CA ASN A 65 8.11 -1.03 14.57
C ASN A 65 8.76 -2.29 14.02
N ILE A 66 8.01 -3.09 13.26
CA ILE A 66 8.50 -4.37 12.75
C ILE A 66 8.42 -4.43 11.24
N ILE A 67 9.53 -4.82 10.61
CA ILE A 67 9.54 -5.30 9.22
C ILE A 67 9.31 -6.82 9.27
N GLY A 68 8.12 -7.24 8.86
CA GLY A 68 7.71 -8.64 8.85
C GLY A 68 8.34 -9.44 7.71
N ASN A 69 8.28 -10.76 7.82
CA ASN A 69 8.88 -11.68 6.85
C ASN A 69 8.24 -11.65 5.45
N GLY A 70 7.07 -11.05 5.30
CA GLY A 70 6.40 -10.88 3.99
C GLY A 70 6.88 -9.68 3.18
N VAL A 71 7.72 -8.82 3.73
CA VAL A 71 8.24 -7.60 3.08
C VAL A 71 9.41 -7.95 2.14
N ALA A 72 9.51 -7.24 1.02
CA ALA A 72 10.71 -7.20 0.19
C ALA A 72 11.68 -6.16 0.78
N LEU A 73 12.68 -6.61 1.54
CA LEU A 73 13.60 -5.77 2.30
C LEU A 73 14.71 -5.23 1.41
N ASP A 74 14.65 -3.96 1.03
CA ASP A 74 15.79 -3.22 0.47
C ASP A 74 16.60 -2.60 1.64
N ILE A 75 17.72 -3.21 1.97
CA ILE A 75 18.54 -2.80 3.13
C ILE A 75 19.09 -1.39 2.97
N ARG A 76 19.51 -0.99 1.76
CA ARG A 76 20.03 0.37 1.52
C ARG A 76 18.95 1.42 1.78
N LYS A 77 17.74 1.18 1.25
CA LYS A 77 16.61 2.10 1.48
C LYS A 77 16.19 2.10 2.95
N PHE A 78 16.18 0.94 3.61
CA PHE A 78 15.91 0.84 5.05
C PHE A 78 16.86 1.73 5.86
N ILE A 79 18.17 1.61 5.65
CA ILE A 79 19.18 2.39 6.39
C ILE A 79 19.08 3.87 6.07
N ASN A 80 18.83 4.24 4.80
CA ASN A 80 18.67 5.65 4.42
C ASN A 80 17.42 6.28 5.09
N GLU A 81 16.28 5.60 5.09
CA GLU A 81 15.07 6.08 5.78
C GLU A 81 15.30 6.17 7.29
N TYR A 82 15.94 5.16 7.90
CA TYR A 82 16.27 5.17 9.33
C TYR A 82 17.13 6.38 9.69
N ASN A 83 18.19 6.65 8.93
CA ASN A 83 19.06 7.80 9.17
C ASN A 83 18.30 9.12 8.99
N SER A 84 17.48 9.25 7.97
CA SER A 84 16.65 10.45 7.74
C SER A 84 15.67 10.72 8.90
N ILE A 85 15.10 9.67 9.49
CA ILE A 85 14.20 9.77 10.65
C ILE A 85 15.01 10.24 11.88
N LYS A 86 16.22 9.71 12.07
CA LYS A 86 17.12 10.13 13.16
C LYS A 86 17.59 11.58 13.02
N GLU A 87 17.88 12.04 11.82
CA GLU A 87 18.23 13.42 11.51
C GLU A 87 17.09 14.39 11.86
N GLN A 88 15.85 13.94 11.84
CA GLN A 88 14.68 14.70 12.28
C GLN A 88 14.47 14.67 13.82
N GLY A 89 15.38 14.05 14.57
CA GLY A 89 15.36 14.02 16.03
C GLY A 89 14.58 12.85 16.64
N LEU A 90 14.06 11.91 15.83
CA LEU A 90 13.35 10.73 16.31
C LEU A 90 14.31 9.55 16.48
N ASN A 91 14.02 8.67 17.44
CA ASN A 91 14.78 7.45 17.69
C ASN A 91 13.86 6.21 17.74
N PRO A 92 13.36 5.74 16.59
CA PRO A 92 12.38 4.69 16.53
C PRO A 92 12.93 3.33 17.00
N GLN A 93 12.11 2.57 17.73
CA GLN A 93 12.38 1.17 18.03
C GLN A 93 12.06 0.33 16.80
N LEU A 94 13.07 -0.30 16.20
CA LEU A 94 12.94 -1.07 14.96
C LEU A 94 13.41 -2.50 15.14
N LEU A 95 12.59 -3.44 14.68
CA LEU A 95 12.91 -4.86 14.58
C LEU A 95 12.69 -5.33 13.13
N VAL A 96 13.59 -6.18 12.67
CA VAL A 96 13.53 -6.79 11.34
C VAL A 96 13.48 -8.31 11.51
N SER A 97 12.52 -8.96 10.86
CA SER A 97 12.41 -10.42 10.92
C SER A 97 13.68 -11.09 10.38
N ASP A 98 14.21 -12.06 11.13
CA ASP A 98 15.31 -12.91 10.71
C ASP A 98 14.99 -13.75 9.44
N ARG A 99 13.69 -13.88 9.09
CA ARG A 99 13.19 -14.61 7.93
C ARG A 99 12.82 -13.73 6.74
N VAL A 100 12.91 -12.40 6.88
CA VAL A 100 12.61 -11.50 5.76
C VAL A 100 13.62 -11.73 4.63
N GLN A 101 13.13 -11.68 3.38
CA GLN A 101 14.02 -11.80 2.24
C GLN A 101 14.48 -10.43 1.73
N VAL A 102 15.68 -10.42 1.16
CA VAL A 102 16.41 -9.21 0.75
C VAL A 102 16.22 -8.95 -0.74
N VAL A 103 15.93 -7.71 -1.08
CA VAL A 103 16.01 -7.23 -2.46
C VAL A 103 17.48 -7.10 -2.85
N MET A 104 17.94 -8.01 -3.68
CA MET A 104 19.31 -8.00 -4.19
C MET A 104 19.49 -6.89 -5.23
N PRO A 105 20.69 -6.32 -5.40
CA PRO A 105 20.95 -5.25 -6.37
C PRO A 105 20.44 -5.58 -7.77
N TYR A 106 20.66 -6.78 -8.24
CA TYR A 106 20.22 -7.24 -9.57
C TYR A 106 18.69 -7.29 -9.73
N HIS A 107 17.90 -7.36 -8.66
CA HIS A 107 16.44 -7.28 -8.78
C HIS A 107 16.01 -5.90 -9.30
N VAL A 108 16.67 -4.85 -8.81
CA VAL A 108 16.41 -3.47 -9.25
C VAL A 108 16.80 -3.28 -10.72
N ASP A 109 17.96 -3.84 -11.11
CA ASP A 109 18.46 -3.76 -12.48
C ASP A 109 17.57 -4.54 -13.45
N VAL A 110 17.18 -5.77 -13.10
CA VAL A 110 16.28 -6.60 -13.92
C VAL A 110 14.91 -5.94 -14.09
N ASP A 111 14.34 -5.37 -13.04
CA ASP A 111 13.06 -4.62 -13.12
C ASP A 111 13.16 -3.43 -14.11
N LYS A 112 14.28 -2.71 -14.09
CA LYS A 112 14.57 -1.61 -15.00
C LYS A 112 14.76 -2.10 -16.44
N PHE A 113 15.54 -3.16 -16.62
CA PHE A 113 15.82 -3.70 -17.97
C PHE A 113 14.59 -4.32 -18.62
N GLU A 114 13.70 -4.93 -17.81
CA GLU A 114 12.44 -5.47 -18.32
C GLU A 114 11.48 -4.35 -18.79
N GLU A 115 11.36 -3.25 -18.04
CA GLU A 115 10.59 -2.08 -18.45
C GLU A 115 11.16 -1.46 -19.75
N GLU A 116 12.50 -1.38 -19.87
CA GLU A 116 13.18 -0.94 -21.09
C GLU A 116 12.86 -1.86 -22.27
N ARG A 117 12.94 -3.18 -22.07
CA ARG A 117 12.66 -4.19 -23.12
C ARG A 117 11.22 -4.15 -23.59
N LEU A 118 10.27 -3.96 -22.68
CA LEU A 118 8.85 -3.89 -23.00
C LEU A 118 8.45 -2.58 -23.71
N GLY A 119 9.20 -1.50 -23.52
CA GLY A 119 8.95 -0.22 -24.18
C GLY A 119 7.52 0.28 -24.03
N GLY A 120 6.79 0.44 -25.15
CA GLY A 120 5.40 0.90 -25.15
C GLY A 120 4.39 -0.04 -24.49
N LYS A 121 4.80 -1.27 -24.15
CA LYS A 121 3.99 -2.28 -23.42
C LYS A 121 4.41 -2.43 -21.96
N ALA A 122 5.25 -1.53 -21.44
CA ALA A 122 5.75 -1.54 -20.09
C ALA A 122 4.59 -1.45 -19.05
N PHE A 123 4.74 -2.13 -17.92
CA PHE A 123 3.74 -2.13 -16.86
C PHE A 123 3.71 -0.83 -16.05
N GLY A 124 4.73 0.02 -16.20
CA GLY A 124 4.91 1.22 -15.40
C GLY A 124 5.46 0.91 -14.00
N SER A 125 6.38 -0.04 -13.91
CA SER A 125 7.06 -0.41 -12.67
C SER A 125 7.70 0.81 -11.99
N THR A 126 7.77 0.77 -10.66
CA THR A 126 8.52 1.73 -9.86
C THR A 126 10.04 1.52 -9.94
N LYS A 127 10.49 0.49 -10.65
CA LYS A 127 11.90 0.10 -10.77
C LYS A 127 12.58 -0.14 -9.41
N SER A 128 11.81 -0.72 -8.49
CA SER A 128 12.25 -1.04 -7.13
C SER A 128 12.59 -2.52 -6.95
N GLY A 129 12.59 -3.31 -8.04
CA GLY A 129 12.97 -4.71 -8.04
C GLY A 129 11.92 -5.66 -7.45
N ILE A 130 10.67 -5.22 -7.27
CA ILE A 130 9.66 -6.00 -6.55
C ILE A 130 9.23 -7.25 -7.31
N ALA A 131 8.92 -7.14 -8.60
CA ALA A 131 8.50 -8.29 -9.39
C ALA A 131 9.62 -9.34 -9.52
N PRO A 132 10.87 -8.99 -9.89
CA PRO A 132 11.99 -9.93 -9.89
C PRO A 132 12.27 -10.56 -8.52
N PHE A 133 12.14 -9.78 -7.44
CA PHE A 133 12.31 -10.28 -6.07
C PHE A 133 11.30 -11.39 -5.73
N PHE A 134 10.00 -11.14 -5.94
CA PHE A 134 8.96 -12.13 -5.65
C PHE A 134 9.07 -13.34 -6.59
N SER A 135 9.48 -13.15 -7.85
CA SER A 135 9.80 -14.25 -8.76
C SER A 135 10.87 -15.18 -8.16
N ASP A 136 11.98 -14.62 -7.67
CA ASP A 136 13.07 -15.39 -7.06
C ASP A 136 12.66 -16.05 -5.74
N LYS A 137 11.85 -15.34 -4.92
CA LYS A 137 11.32 -15.91 -3.68
C LYS A 137 10.55 -17.21 -3.93
N TYR A 138 9.64 -17.22 -4.90
CA TYR A 138 8.81 -18.38 -5.21
C TYR A 138 9.56 -19.43 -6.05
N ALA A 139 10.57 -19.02 -6.80
CA ALA A 139 11.54 -19.94 -7.43
C ALA A 139 12.53 -20.56 -6.42
N LYS A 140 12.49 -20.14 -5.15
CA LYS A 140 13.34 -20.63 -4.04
C LYS A 140 14.83 -20.32 -4.21
N ILE A 141 15.13 -19.22 -4.90
CA ILE A 141 16.50 -18.71 -5.10
C ILE A 141 16.73 -17.34 -4.43
N GLY A 142 15.72 -16.82 -3.71
CA GLY A 142 15.82 -15.59 -2.93
C GLY A 142 16.70 -15.75 -1.68
N PHE A 143 17.16 -14.64 -1.10
CA PHE A 143 18.05 -14.60 0.05
C PHE A 143 17.31 -14.11 1.29
N GLN A 144 17.34 -14.88 2.38
CA GLN A 144 16.88 -14.39 3.70
C GLN A 144 17.96 -13.52 4.34
N VAL A 145 17.55 -12.56 5.14
CA VAL A 145 18.48 -11.64 5.83
C VAL A 145 19.45 -12.38 6.75
N SER A 146 19.02 -13.48 7.36
CA SER A 146 19.87 -14.33 8.20
C SER A 146 21.05 -14.95 7.47
N GLU A 147 20.93 -15.21 6.15
CA GLU A 147 22.00 -15.77 5.33
C GLU A 147 23.15 -14.78 5.11
N LEU A 148 22.91 -13.47 5.28
CA LEU A 148 23.96 -12.45 5.17
C LEU A 148 25.00 -12.51 6.32
N PHE A 149 24.73 -13.29 7.35
CA PHE A 149 25.59 -13.42 8.53
C PHE A 149 26.51 -14.64 8.49
N ASP A 150 26.40 -15.45 7.43
CA ASP A 150 27.23 -16.61 7.16
C ASP A 150 27.86 -16.46 5.75
N GLU A 151 29.14 -16.06 5.73
CA GLU A 151 29.85 -15.74 4.48
C GLU A 151 29.98 -16.97 3.56
N GLU A 152 30.23 -18.17 4.11
CA GLU A 152 30.40 -19.38 3.33
C GLU A 152 29.11 -19.76 2.62
N THR A 153 28.01 -19.85 3.36
CA THR A 153 26.67 -20.13 2.82
C THR A 153 26.24 -19.07 1.81
N LEU A 154 26.49 -17.78 2.10
CA LEU A 154 26.16 -16.67 1.21
C LEU A 154 26.94 -16.76 -0.12
N ARG A 155 28.24 -17.02 -0.07
CA ARG A 155 29.13 -17.19 -1.24
C ARG A 155 28.66 -18.30 -2.16
N GLU A 156 28.41 -19.48 -1.60
CA GLU A 156 27.92 -20.63 -2.36
C GLU A 156 26.60 -20.33 -3.06
N LYS A 157 25.69 -19.69 -2.35
CA LYS A 157 24.37 -19.35 -2.89
C LYS A 157 24.45 -18.27 -3.97
N ILE A 158 25.27 -17.23 -3.79
CA ILE A 158 25.52 -16.21 -4.79
C ILE A 158 26.03 -16.83 -6.08
N ASN A 159 27.07 -17.68 -6.02
CA ASN A 159 27.61 -18.34 -7.20
C ASN A 159 26.54 -19.13 -7.97
N ARG A 160 25.74 -19.94 -7.27
CA ARG A 160 24.67 -20.74 -7.87
C ARG A 160 23.57 -19.86 -8.49
N VAL A 161 23.16 -18.78 -7.84
CA VAL A 161 22.09 -17.91 -8.34
C VAL A 161 22.57 -17.08 -9.53
N LEU A 162 23.82 -16.61 -9.50
CA LEU A 162 24.39 -15.82 -10.59
C LEU A 162 24.56 -16.60 -11.88
N GLU A 163 24.65 -17.93 -11.87
CA GLU A 163 24.59 -18.73 -13.11
C GLU A 163 23.34 -18.40 -13.93
N ILE A 164 22.18 -18.35 -13.26
CA ILE A 164 20.90 -18.06 -13.89
C ILE A 164 20.78 -16.56 -14.22
N LYS A 165 21.17 -15.69 -13.27
CA LYS A 165 21.01 -14.24 -13.44
C LYS A 165 21.92 -13.68 -14.51
N ASN A 166 23.18 -14.14 -14.56
CA ASN A 166 24.12 -13.72 -15.60
C ASN A 166 23.72 -14.23 -16.98
N ALA A 167 23.16 -15.45 -17.08
CA ALA A 167 22.61 -15.94 -18.34
C ALA A 167 21.46 -15.04 -18.82
N LEU A 168 20.57 -14.58 -17.92
CA LEU A 168 19.49 -13.66 -18.24
C LEU A 168 20.03 -12.27 -18.67
N LEU A 169 20.96 -11.72 -17.90
CA LEU A 169 21.56 -10.41 -18.17
C LEU A 169 22.24 -10.38 -19.54
N VAL A 170 23.09 -11.35 -19.81
CA VAL A 170 23.88 -11.40 -21.06
C VAL A 170 23.00 -11.72 -22.26
N ASN A 171 22.18 -12.77 -22.19
CA ASN A 171 21.50 -13.29 -23.38
C ASN A 171 20.17 -12.58 -23.70
N LEU A 172 19.46 -12.06 -22.68
CA LEU A 172 18.16 -11.39 -22.89
C LEU A 172 18.30 -9.87 -22.88
N TYR A 173 19.00 -9.32 -21.87
CA TYR A 173 19.11 -7.88 -21.71
C TYR A 173 20.34 -7.26 -22.36
N HIS A 174 21.29 -8.07 -22.83
CA HIS A 174 22.58 -7.63 -23.44
C HIS A 174 23.35 -6.69 -22.51
N LYS A 175 23.42 -7.06 -21.24
CA LYS A 175 24.15 -6.37 -20.17
C LYS A 175 25.32 -7.21 -19.69
N ASP A 176 26.28 -6.58 -19.04
CA ASP A 176 27.43 -7.24 -18.46
C ASP A 176 27.04 -8.21 -17.33
N PRO A 177 27.74 -9.33 -17.17
CA PRO A 177 27.52 -10.23 -16.05
C PRO A 177 27.96 -9.58 -14.73
N ILE A 178 27.31 -10.00 -13.64
CA ILE A 178 27.64 -9.58 -12.28
C ILE A 178 28.81 -10.42 -11.77
N ASP A 179 29.83 -9.78 -11.18
CA ASP A 179 30.92 -10.45 -10.49
C ASP A 179 30.45 -10.98 -9.13
N PRO A 180 30.63 -12.29 -8.85
CA PRO A 180 30.18 -12.89 -7.59
C PRO A 180 30.86 -12.31 -6.34
N GLU A 181 32.16 -12.00 -6.43
CA GLU A 181 32.92 -11.50 -5.28
C GLU A 181 32.56 -10.04 -4.94
N GLU A 182 32.30 -9.21 -5.96
CA GLU A 182 31.81 -7.86 -5.76
C GLU A 182 30.44 -7.87 -5.09
N LEU A 183 29.52 -8.71 -5.58
CA LEU A 183 28.19 -8.86 -4.99
C LEU A 183 28.28 -9.38 -3.54
N LEU A 184 29.12 -10.39 -3.29
CA LEU A 184 29.32 -10.94 -1.94
C LEU A 184 29.80 -9.86 -0.98
N LYS A 185 30.82 -9.11 -1.36
CA LYS A 185 31.35 -8.01 -0.54
C LYS A 185 30.28 -6.98 -0.18
N GLU A 186 29.50 -6.57 -1.18
CA GLU A 186 28.39 -5.64 -0.99
C GLU A 186 27.36 -6.19 -0.01
N MET A 187 26.95 -7.46 -0.18
CA MET A 187 25.92 -8.06 0.68
C MET A 187 26.41 -8.28 2.12
N LEU A 188 27.70 -8.60 2.32
CA LEU A 188 28.29 -8.66 3.66
C LEU A 188 28.31 -7.28 4.36
N GLU A 189 28.60 -6.21 3.62
CA GLU A 189 28.54 -4.85 4.15
C GLU A 189 27.09 -4.47 4.54
N GLN A 190 26.13 -4.75 3.68
CA GLN A 190 24.71 -4.56 4.00
C GLN A 190 24.26 -5.39 5.20
N GLY A 191 24.76 -6.63 5.30
CA GLY A 191 24.55 -7.52 6.44
C GLY A 191 25.01 -6.91 7.77
N LYS A 192 26.18 -6.28 7.79
CA LYS A 192 26.68 -5.58 8.99
C LYS A 192 25.77 -4.42 9.41
N LEU A 193 25.26 -3.65 8.44
CA LEU A 193 24.38 -2.51 8.70
C LEU A 193 23.02 -2.91 9.27
N ILE A 194 22.43 -3.99 8.75
CA ILE A 194 21.08 -4.43 9.17
C ILE A 194 21.09 -5.29 10.43
N LYS A 195 22.20 -5.96 10.74
CA LYS A 195 22.34 -6.92 11.86
C LYS A 195 21.80 -6.42 13.20
N PRO A 196 22.02 -5.14 13.61
CA PRO A 196 21.52 -4.64 14.89
C PRO A 196 19.99 -4.65 15.04
N PHE A 197 19.25 -4.71 13.94
CA PHE A 197 17.78 -4.69 13.92
C PHE A 197 17.18 -6.10 13.81
N VAL A 198 17.97 -7.10 13.39
CA VAL A 198 17.48 -8.44 13.07
C VAL A 198 17.24 -9.26 14.33
N THR A 199 16.03 -9.82 14.42
CA THR A 199 15.64 -10.68 15.54
C THR A 199 14.58 -11.70 15.10
N ASN A 200 14.32 -12.71 15.94
CA ASN A 200 13.19 -13.61 15.77
C ASN A 200 11.88 -12.88 16.13
N THR A 201 11.32 -12.17 15.15
CA THR A 201 10.08 -11.41 15.34
C THR A 201 8.87 -12.29 15.64
N GLN A 202 8.87 -13.55 15.19
CA GLN A 202 7.78 -14.49 15.47
C GLN A 202 7.70 -14.82 16.97
N ALA A 203 8.84 -15.11 17.60
CA ALA A 203 8.89 -15.34 19.05
C ALA A 203 8.49 -14.07 19.83
N TYR A 204 8.99 -12.91 19.38
CA TYR A 204 8.61 -11.62 19.97
C TYR A 204 7.10 -11.37 19.92
N LEU A 205 6.48 -11.58 18.75
CA LEU A 205 5.05 -11.35 18.55
C LEU A 205 4.20 -12.35 19.31
N TYR A 206 4.65 -13.58 19.45
CA TYR A 206 3.96 -14.59 20.26
C TYR A 206 3.83 -14.16 21.74
N GLU A 207 4.93 -13.66 22.33
CA GLU A 207 4.89 -13.15 23.68
C GLU A 207 4.12 -11.83 23.80
N ALA A 208 4.18 -10.96 22.80
CA ALA A 208 3.40 -9.72 22.74
C ALA A 208 1.88 -9.99 22.71
N ILE A 209 1.44 -10.99 21.93
CA ILE A 209 0.03 -11.40 21.87
C ILE A 209 -0.41 -11.95 23.22
N LYS A 210 0.39 -12.80 23.88
CA LYS A 210 0.10 -13.31 25.22
C LYS A 210 0.00 -12.20 26.28
N ALA A 211 0.78 -11.15 26.11
CA ALA A 211 0.76 -9.96 26.95
C ALA A 211 -0.35 -8.96 26.58
N ASP A 212 -1.29 -9.36 25.71
CA ASP A 212 -2.42 -8.57 25.20
C ASP A 212 -2.02 -7.22 24.60
N LYS A 213 -0.82 -7.15 23.97
CA LYS A 213 -0.35 -5.96 23.28
C LYS A 213 -1.25 -5.62 22.09
N LYS A 214 -1.44 -4.32 21.86
CA LYS A 214 -2.16 -3.81 20.69
C LYS A 214 -1.23 -3.79 19.48
N ILE A 215 -1.54 -4.59 18.47
CA ILE A 215 -0.72 -4.77 17.27
C ILE A 215 -1.48 -4.23 16.07
N LEU A 216 -0.83 -3.35 15.29
CA LEU A 216 -1.34 -2.83 14.02
C LEU A 216 -0.57 -3.46 12.86
N LEU A 217 -1.27 -4.16 11.98
CA LEU A 217 -0.75 -4.64 10.70
C LEU A 217 -0.98 -3.57 9.64
N GLU A 218 0.09 -2.98 9.14
CA GLU A 218 0.06 -1.93 8.13
C GLU A 218 0.22 -2.52 6.74
N GLY A 219 -0.87 -2.49 5.94
CA GLY A 219 -0.88 -2.89 4.55
C GLY A 219 -0.42 -1.79 3.58
N GLN A 220 0.01 -2.21 2.41
CA GLN A 220 0.44 -1.35 1.32
C GLN A 220 -0.42 -1.61 0.07
N LEU A 221 -0.70 -0.57 -0.73
CA LEU A 221 -1.58 -0.63 -1.89
C LEU A 221 -3.04 -0.98 -1.52
N GLY A 222 -3.80 -1.56 -2.43
CA GLY A 222 -5.20 -1.91 -2.22
C GLY A 222 -5.58 -3.19 -2.97
N THR A 223 -6.80 -3.67 -2.76
CA THR A 223 -7.29 -4.96 -3.26
C THR A 223 -7.15 -5.13 -4.76
N MET A 224 -7.38 -4.06 -5.55
CA MET A 224 -7.25 -4.13 -7.01
C MET A 224 -5.81 -4.36 -7.49
N LYS A 225 -4.82 -4.22 -6.61
CA LYS A 225 -3.40 -4.47 -6.88
C LYS A 225 -2.91 -5.81 -6.33
N ASP A 226 -3.80 -6.63 -5.78
CA ASP A 226 -3.48 -8.00 -5.33
C ASP A 226 -3.20 -8.92 -6.53
N PRO A 227 -2.14 -9.76 -6.50
CA PRO A 227 -1.78 -10.61 -7.62
C PRO A 227 -2.83 -11.68 -7.96
N ASP A 228 -3.60 -12.14 -6.98
CA ASP A 228 -4.60 -13.20 -7.16
C ASP A 228 -6.01 -12.65 -7.39
N MET A 229 -6.36 -11.56 -6.69
CA MET A 229 -7.72 -11.03 -6.64
C MET A 229 -7.89 -9.67 -7.35
N GLY A 230 -6.79 -9.06 -7.78
CA GLY A 230 -6.80 -7.74 -8.42
C GLY A 230 -7.00 -7.77 -9.93
N ILE A 231 -6.66 -6.65 -10.56
CA ILE A 231 -6.79 -6.42 -12.01
C ILE A 231 -5.57 -6.96 -12.79
N TYR A 232 -5.25 -8.24 -12.61
CA TYR A 232 -4.11 -8.87 -13.27
C TYR A 232 -4.10 -8.63 -14.78
N PRO A 233 -2.94 -8.32 -15.42
CA PRO A 233 -1.58 -8.31 -14.85
C PRO A 233 -1.12 -6.98 -14.24
N MET A 234 -1.95 -5.95 -14.17
CA MET A 234 -1.61 -4.61 -13.67
C MET A 234 -1.70 -4.55 -12.12
N VAL A 235 -0.98 -5.45 -11.46
CA VAL A 235 -0.96 -5.69 -10.01
C VAL A 235 0.43 -5.52 -9.44
N THR A 236 0.57 -5.53 -8.10
CA THR A 236 1.86 -5.75 -7.43
C THR A 236 2.13 -7.25 -7.26
N SER A 237 3.34 -7.60 -6.87
CA SER A 237 3.74 -9.02 -6.75
C SER A 237 3.58 -9.58 -5.33
N SER A 238 3.10 -8.79 -4.37
CA SER A 238 2.77 -9.25 -3.01
C SER A 238 1.27 -9.17 -2.76
N SER A 239 0.73 -10.09 -1.96
CA SER A 239 -0.68 -10.00 -1.57
C SER A 239 -0.96 -8.75 -0.74
N THR A 240 -1.99 -8.01 -1.14
CA THR A 240 -2.43 -6.77 -0.47
C THR A 240 -3.58 -7.01 0.51
N LEU A 241 -3.98 -8.27 0.67
CA LEU A 241 -5.12 -8.65 1.51
C LEU A 241 -4.72 -8.75 2.98
N ALA A 242 -5.64 -8.39 3.88
CA ALA A 242 -5.47 -8.51 5.33
C ALA A 242 -5.13 -9.94 5.77
N GLY A 243 -5.71 -10.94 5.08
CA GLY A 243 -5.42 -12.35 5.31
C GLY A 243 -3.94 -12.73 5.16
N TYR A 244 -3.18 -12.05 4.30
CA TYR A 244 -1.74 -12.25 4.18
C TYR A 244 -0.97 -11.71 5.38
N GLY A 245 -1.56 -10.82 6.18
CA GLY A 245 -0.96 -10.30 7.41
C GLY A 245 -0.55 -11.41 8.37
N CYS A 246 -1.29 -12.51 8.42
CA CYS A 246 -0.95 -13.69 9.23
C CYS A 246 0.38 -14.29 8.79
N VAL A 247 0.55 -14.50 7.47
CA VAL A 247 1.76 -15.07 6.88
C VAL A 247 2.92 -14.07 6.96
N GLY A 248 2.66 -12.82 6.55
CA GLY A 248 3.68 -11.79 6.43
C GLY A 248 4.23 -11.25 7.76
N ALA A 249 3.47 -11.37 8.85
CA ALA A 249 3.92 -11.06 10.21
C ALA A 249 4.29 -12.31 11.01
N GLY A 250 3.84 -13.51 10.60
CA GLY A 250 4.07 -14.76 11.33
C GLY A 250 3.17 -14.90 12.56
N ILE A 251 1.89 -14.51 12.47
CA ILE A 251 0.90 -14.61 13.56
C ILE A 251 -0.26 -15.52 13.16
N PRO A 252 -0.99 -16.11 14.13
CA PRO A 252 -2.18 -16.92 13.80
C PRO A 252 -3.31 -16.09 13.17
N PRO A 253 -4.05 -16.64 12.18
CA PRO A 253 -5.10 -15.88 11.47
C PRO A 253 -6.26 -15.44 12.37
N TYR A 254 -6.57 -16.20 13.41
CA TYR A 254 -7.65 -15.87 14.35
C TYR A 254 -7.31 -14.70 15.30
N GLU A 255 -6.07 -14.20 15.29
CA GLU A 255 -5.68 -13.02 16.07
C GLU A 255 -6.11 -11.70 15.42
N ILE A 256 -6.28 -11.64 14.11
CA ILE A 256 -6.79 -10.46 13.41
C ILE A 256 -8.30 -10.34 13.70
N LYS A 257 -8.65 -9.43 14.61
CA LYS A 257 -10.04 -9.21 15.05
C LYS A 257 -10.72 -8.05 14.38
N THR A 258 -9.96 -7.03 14.02
CA THR A 258 -10.44 -5.82 13.39
C THR A 258 -9.71 -5.59 12.08
N ILE A 259 -10.45 -5.30 11.02
CA ILE A 259 -9.90 -4.99 9.71
C ILE A 259 -10.51 -3.66 9.25
N VAL A 260 -9.72 -2.59 9.35
CA VAL A 260 -10.09 -1.26 8.87
C VAL A 260 -9.70 -1.14 7.41
N VAL A 261 -10.71 -1.07 6.55
CA VAL A 261 -10.51 -0.93 5.10
C VAL A 261 -10.62 0.53 4.72
N VAL A 262 -9.56 1.07 4.12
CA VAL A 262 -9.52 2.49 3.74
C VAL A 262 -9.98 2.65 2.29
N THR A 263 -10.86 3.63 2.05
CA THR A 263 -11.29 4.08 0.73
C THR A 263 -11.40 5.60 0.68
N LYS A 264 -11.30 6.20 -0.51
CA LYS A 264 -11.55 7.64 -0.71
C LYS A 264 -13.02 7.90 -1.06
N ALA A 265 -13.48 9.11 -0.84
CA ALA A 265 -14.78 9.58 -1.32
C ALA A 265 -14.87 9.68 -2.86
N TYR A 266 -13.79 9.45 -3.57
CA TYR A 266 -13.66 9.27 -5.02
C TYR A 266 -12.60 8.20 -5.28
N SER A 267 -12.36 7.82 -6.53
CA SER A 267 -11.35 6.81 -6.84
C SER A 267 -10.09 7.42 -7.45
N SER A 268 -8.93 6.85 -7.16
CA SER A 268 -7.68 7.17 -7.85
C SER A 268 -6.84 5.93 -8.09
N SER A 269 -6.05 5.92 -9.15
CA SER A 269 -5.17 4.80 -9.50
C SER A 269 -3.83 5.28 -10.03
N VAL A 270 -2.76 4.58 -9.64
CA VAL A 270 -1.43 4.74 -10.20
C VAL A 270 -1.18 3.62 -11.21
N GLY A 271 -0.59 3.97 -12.35
CA GLY A 271 -0.24 3.01 -13.39
C GLY A 271 -1.42 2.58 -14.26
N GLY A 272 -1.18 1.57 -15.08
CA GLY A 272 -2.14 1.02 -16.03
C GLY A 272 -3.19 0.10 -15.40
N GLY A 273 -4.03 -0.45 -16.27
CA GLY A 273 -5.06 -1.43 -15.94
C GLY A 273 -6.46 -0.85 -15.89
N ALA A 274 -7.42 -1.73 -15.73
CA ALA A 274 -8.84 -1.40 -15.75
C ALA A 274 -9.22 -0.47 -14.60
N PHE A 275 -9.99 0.57 -14.93
CA PHE A 275 -10.52 1.54 -13.98
C PHE A 275 -11.87 2.03 -14.50
N VAL A 276 -12.93 1.25 -14.27
CA VAL A 276 -14.24 1.42 -14.90
C VAL A 276 -14.87 2.78 -14.60
N SER A 277 -14.73 3.29 -13.38
CA SER A 277 -15.26 4.59 -12.95
C SER A 277 -14.35 5.78 -13.31
N GLU A 278 -13.32 5.60 -14.14
CA GLU A 278 -12.37 6.65 -14.54
C GLU A 278 -13.07 7.82 -15.23
N ILE A 279 -12.65 9.03 -14.88
CA ILE A 279 -13.09 10.27 -15.53
C ILE A 279 -12.24 10.50 -16.78
N LEU A 280 -12.85 10.32 -17.97
CA LEU A 280 -12.17 10.45 -19.25
C LEU A 280 -12.12 11.91 -19.75
N ASP A 281 -12.98 12.79 -19.26
CA ASP A 281 -12.89 14.22 -19.52
C ASP A 281 -11.72 14.82 -18.73
N GLU A 282 -10.67 15.22 -19.45
CA GLU A 282 -9.43 15.70 -18.82
C GLU A 282 -9.62 17.02 -18.04
N ALA A 283 -10.57 17.87 -18.42
CA ALA A 283 -10.81 19.09 -17.66
C ALA A 283 -11.43 18.77 -16.28
N VAL A 284 -12.40 17.86 -16.26
CA VAL A 284 -13.03 17.36 -15.02
C VAL A 284 -12.03 16.58 -14.18
N ALA A 285 -11.26 15.68 -14.82
CA ALA A 285 -10.24 14.88 -14.13
C ALA A 285 -9.15 15.76 -13.53
N LYS A 286 -8.70 16.80 -14.25
CA LYS A 286 -7.70 17.74 -13.76
C LYS A 286 -8.21 18.53 -12.56
N GLU A 287 -9.45 19.02 -12.58
CA GLU A 287 -10.02 19.76 -11.48
C GLU A 287 -10.10 18.89 -10.21
N LEU A 288 -10.58 17.65 -10.31
CA LEU A 288 -10.60 16.72 -9.18
C LEU A 288 -9.18 16.41 -8.68
N ARG A 289 -8.25 16.19 -9.60
CA ARG A 289 -6.85 15.89 -9.32
C ARG A 289 -6.17 17.02 -8.54
N ASP A 290 -6.37 18.26 -8.98
CA ASP A 290 -5.76 19.45 -8.36
C ASP A 290 -6.33 19.74 -6.95
N ARG A 291 -7.58 19.34 -6.69
CA ARG A 291 -8.24 19.48 -5.38
C ARG A 291 -7.95 18.34 -4.42
N GLY A 292 -7.52 17.19 -4.93
CA GLY A 292 -7.35 15.95 -4.17
C GLY A 292 -6.17 16.01 -3.21
N GLY A 293 -6.35 15.43 -2.01
CA GLY A 293 -5.29 15.26 -1.01
C GLY A 293 -4.62 16.55 -0.52
N ASP A 294 -3.38 16.41 -0.05
CA ASP A 294 -2.58 17.55 0.47
C ASP A 294 -1.99 18.43 -0.65
N LYS A 295 -1.55 17.81 -1.74
CA LYS A 295 -0.87 18.46 -2.89
C LYS A 295 -1.40 18.04 -4.25
N GLY A 296 -2.67 17.66 -4.31
CA GLY A 296 -3.27 17.08 -5.50
C GLY A 296 -2.97 15.58 -5.67
N GLU A 297 -3.70 14.95 -6.58
CA GLU A 297 -3.51 13.54 -6.93
C GLU A 297 -2.32 13.37 -7.89
N TYR A 298 -1.12 13.54 -7.35
CA TYR A 298 0.16 13.38 -8.04
C TYR A 298 1.06 12.41 -7.27
N GLY A 299 1.87 11.66 -8.00
CA GLY A 299 2.80 10.71 -7.38
C GLY A 299 3.86 11.42 -6.55
N VAL A 300 4.00 11.05 -5.28
CA VAL A 300 4.95 11.69 -4.34
C VAL A 300 6.38 11.66 -4.86
N THR A 301 6.80 10.53 -5.44
CA THR A 301 8.17 10.33 -5.94
C THR A 301 8.35 10.78 -7.39
N THR A 302 7.34 10.59 -8.22
CA THR A 302 7.46 10.77 -9.68
C THR A 302 6.84 12.07 -10.20
N GLY A 303 5.99 12.73 -9.41
CA GLY A 303 5.18 13.88 -9.84
C GLY A 303 4.14 13.55 -10.91
N ARG A 304 3.98 12.28 -11.31
CA ARG A 304 3.04 11.87 -12.36
C ARG A 304 1.60 12.09 -11.90
N PRO A 305 0.72 12.64 -12.77
CA PRO A 305 -0.69 12.75 -12.46
C PRO A 305 -1.30 11.35 -12.29
N ARG A 306 -2.06 11.15 -11.21
CA ARG A 306 -2.85 9.94 -11.01
C ARG A 306 -4.08 9.97 -11.91
N ARG A 307 -4.53 8.81 -12.34
CA ARG A 307 -5.85 8.62 -12.91
C ARG A 307 -6.88 8.81 -11.79
N VAL A 308 -7.93 9.53 -12.05
CA VAL A 308 -9.00 9.80 -11.08
C VAL A 308 -10.35 9.35 -11.63
N GLY A 309 -11.25 8.97 -10.76
CA GLY A 309 -12.58 8.47 -11.08
C GLY A 309 -13.59 8.78 -9.99
N TRP A 310 -14.86 8.60 -10.29
CA TRP A 310 -15.91 8.71 -9.29
C TRP A 310 -15.84 7.56 -8.28
N PHE A 311 -16.47 7.73 -7.13
CA PHE A 311 -16.56 6.64 -6.16
C PHE A 311 -17.15 5.39 -6.83
N ASP A 312 -16.49 4.25 -6.68
CA ASP A 312 -16.83 3.01 -7.33
C ASP A 312 -17.39 2.01 -6.30
N CYS A 313 -18.73 1.93 -6.22
CA CYS A 313 -19.39 1.02 -5.29
C CYS A 313 -19.10 -0.44 -5.60
N VAL A 314 -18.93 -0.80 -6.88
CA VAL A 314 -18.70 -2.20 -7.30
C VAL A 314 -17.31 -2.65 -6.86
N ALA A 315 -16.28 -1.89 -7.23
CA ALA A 315 -14.90 -2.17 -6.85
C ALA A 315 -14.70 -2.10 -5.34
N THR A 316 -15.27 -1.09 -4.67
CA THR A 316 -15.10 -0.92 -3.22
C THR A 316 -15.79 -2.02 -2.43
N ARG A 317 -17.03 -2.42 -2.81
CA ARG A 317 -17.75 -3.53 -2.20
C ARG A 317 -16.96 -4.84 -2.34
N TYR A 318 -16.44 -5.11 -3.53
CA TYR A 318 -15.59 -6.28 -3.79
C TYR A 318 -14.35 -6.25 -2.90
N GLY A 319 -13.63 -5.12 -2.86
CA GLY A 319 -12.44 -4.96 -2.04
C GLY A 319 -12.71 -5.15 -0.55
N VAL A 320 -13.75 -4.50 -0.01
CA VAL A 320 -14.12 -4.62 1.41
C VAL A 320 -14.47 -6.06 1.78
N ARG A 321 -15.20 -6.79 0.92
CA ARG A 321 -15.55 -8.20 1.14
C ARG A 321 -14.31 -9.10 1.15
N LEU A 322 -13.40 -8.95 0.20
CA LEU A 322 -12.18 -9.75 0.12
C LEU A 322 -11.23 -9.49 1.28
N GLN A 323 -11.14 -8.23 1.73
CA GLN A 323 -10.36 -7.88 2.90
C GLN A 323 -10.96 -8.46 4.19
N GLY A 324 -12.25 -8.82 4.20
CA GLY A 324 -12.98 -9.18 5.40
C GLY A 324 -13.16 -7.97 6.32
N GLY A 325 -13.40 -6.79 5.74
CA GLY A 325 -13.51 -5.53 6.46
C GLY A 325 -14.56 -5.55 7.55
N THR A 326 -14.17 -5.24 8.77
CA THR A 326 -15.07 -5.04 9.92
C THR A 326 -15.53 -3.59 9.99
N ASP A 327 -14.68 -2.68 9.55
CA ASP A 327 -14.87 -1.23 9.56
C ASP A 327 -14.27 -0.60 8.29
N VAL A 328 -14.80 0.56 7.92
CA VAL A 328 -14.29 1.35 6.80
C VAL A 328 -13.87 2.74 7.27
N ALA A 329 -12.72 3.21 6.77
CA ALA A 329 -12.29 4.59 6.86
C ALA A 329 -12.47 5.27 5.50
N LEU A 330 -13.35 6.28 5.42
CA LEU A 330 -13.61 7.09 4.23
C LEU A 330 -12.76 8.35 4.28
N THR A 331 -11.85 8.51 3.33
CA THR A 331 -10.95 9.66 3.27
C THR A 331 -11.38 10.68 2.21
N ASN A 332 -10.87 11.92 2.32
CA ASN A 332 -11.02 12.99 1.33
C ASN A 332 -12.49 13.40 1.04
N LEU A 333 -13.38 13.37 2.05
CA LEU A 333 -14.76 13.80 1.89
C LEU A 333 -14.85 15.30 1.54
N ASP A 334 -13.96 16.12 2.09
CA ASP A 334 -13.85 17.55 1.88
C ASP A 334 -13.64 17.95 0.41
N VAL A 335 -13.08 17.06 -0.40
CA VAL A 335 -12.68 17.33 -1.79
C VAL A 335 -13.88 17.54 -2.72
N LEU A 336 -15.01 16.84 -2.50
CA LEU A 336 -16.14 16.80 -3.44
C LEU A 336 -17.10 17.99 -3.36
N GLY A 337 -16.95 18.88 -2.37
CA GLY A 337 -17.87 20.00 -2.11
C GLY A 337 -17.93 21.08 -3.21
N TYR A 338 -17.10 21.01 -4.25
CA TYR A 338 -17.13 21.92 -5.40
C TYR A 338 -18.16 21.52 -6.47
N LEU A 339 -18.58 20.26 -6.49
CA LEU A 339 -19.49 19.70 -7.50
C LEU A 339 -20.93 20.16 -7.27
N ASP A 340 -21.72 20.36 -8.33
CA ASP A 340 -23.15 20.67 -8.25
C ASP A 340 -23.98 19.41 -7.89
N LYS A 341 -23.53 18.24 -8.33
CA LYS A 341 -24.05 16.92 -7.98
C LYS A 341 -22.86 15.97 -7.83
N ILE A 342 -22.95 14.99 -6.93
CA ILE A 342 -21.88 14.02 -6.70
C ILE A 342 -22.14 12.77 -7.53
N PRO A 343 -21.33 12.49 -8.59
CA PRO A 343 -21.47 11.25 -9.35
C PRO A 343 -20.89 10.06 -8.57
N VAL A 344 -21.59 8.93 -8.62
CA VAL A 344 -21.18 7.65 -7.99
C VAL A 344 -21.43 6.52 -8.98
N CYS A 345 -20.44 5.65 -9.18
CA CYS A 345 -20.60 4.43 -9.97
C CYS A 345 -21.24 3.34 -9.11
N THR A 346 -22.52 3.05 -9.35
CA THR A 346 -23.31 2.12 -8.52
C THR A 346 -23.38 0.69 -9.08
N ALA A 347 -23.12 0.54 -10.37
CA ALA A 347 -23.11 -0.74 -11.08
C ALA A 347 -22.22 -0.65 -12.33
N TYR A 348 -21.94 -1.79 -12.94
CA TYR A 348 -21.28 -1.89 -14.24
C TYR A 348 -22.27 -2.45 -15.28
N GLU A 349 -22.17 -1.97 -16.51
CA GLU A 349 -22.80 -2.56 -17.68
C GLU A 349 -21.75 -3.36 -18.47
N ILE A 350 -22.02 -4.64 -18.73
CA ILE A 350 -21.19 -5.51 -19.55
C ILE A 350 -22.07 -6.12 -20.62
N ASP A 351 -21.80 -5.85 -21.89
CA ASP A 351 -22.52 -6.39 -23.03
C ASP A 351 -24.06 -6.21 -22.92
N GLY A 352 -24.52 -5.07 -22.35
CA GLY A 352 -25.92 -4.75 -22.14
C GLY A 352 -26.54 -5.31 -20.85
N VAL A 353 -25.78 -6.01 -20.02
CA VAL A 353 -26.24 -6.57 -18.73
C VAL A 353 -25.68 -5.73 -17.58
N ILE A 354 -26.56 -5.29 -16.69
CA ILE A 354 -26.18 -4.55 -15.48
C ILE A 354 -25.78 -5.54 -14.37
N THR A 355 -24.62 -5.30 -13.74
CA THR A 355 -24.14 -6.09 -12.61
C THR A 355 -23.61 -5.20 -11.50
N LYS A 356 -23.78 -5.66 -10.26
CA LYS A 356 -23.16 -5.10 -9.05
C LYS A 356 -22.00 -5.96 -8.54
N ASP A 357 -21.73 -7.09 -9.19
CA ASP A 357 -20.58 -7.94 -8.89
C ASP A 357 -19.37 -7.50 -9.72
N PHE A 358 -18.20 -7.54 -9.11
CA PHE A 358 -16.94 -7.16 -9.76
C PHE A 358 -16.53 -8.24 -10.77
N PRO A 359 -16.37 -7.90 -12.05
CA PRO A 359 -16.04 -8.86 -13.10
C PRO A 359 -14.61 -9.36 -13.02
N ASN A 360 -14.32 -10.48 -13.69
CA ASN A 360 -12.95 -10.92 -13.86
C ASN A 360 -12.14 -9.98 -14.78
N PRO A 361 -10.79 -10.00 -14.71
CA PRO A 361 -9.95 -9.05 -15.46
C PRO A 361 -10.20 -9.02 -16.97
N THR A 362 -10.57 -10.14 -17.60
CA THR A 362 -10.80 -10.19 -19.05
C THR A 362 -12.13 -9.51 -19.48
N GLN A 363 -13.03 -9.26 -18.55
CA GLN A 363 -14.29 -8.57 -18.79
C GLN A 363 -14.23 -7.08 -18.49
N LEU A 364 -13.27 -6.64 -17.63
CA LEU A 364 -13.19 -5.26 -17.14
C LEU A 364 -13.03 -4.22 -18.26
N ASP A 365 -12.30 -4.53 -19.33
CA ASP A 365 -12.11 -3.64 -20.46
C ASP A 365 -13.42 -3.38 -21.28
N ARG A 366 -14.43 -4.22 -21.10
CA ARG A 366 -15.75 -4.07 -21.74
C ARG A 366 -16.79 -3.41 -20.84
N CYS A 367 -16.43 -3.19 -19.58
CA CYS A 367 -17.32 -2.57 -18.60
C CYS A 367 -17.53 -1.09 -18.89
N LYS A 368 -18.78 -0.64 -18.69
CA LYS A 368 -19.12 0.77 -18.65
C LYS A 368 -19.68 1.11 -17.25
N PRO A 369 -19.35 2.27 -16.69
CA PRO A 369 -19.90 2.67 -15.41
C PRO A 369 -21.38 3.06 -15.53
N VAL A 370 -22.19 2.61 -14.60
CA VAL A 370 -23.55 3.13 -14.37
C VAL A 370 -23.47 4.19 -13.29
N ILE A 371 -23.68 5.45 -13.67
CA ILE A 371 -23.49 6.59 -12.79
C ILE A 371 -24.83 7.08 -12.23
N GLU A 372 -24.91 7.17 -10.93
CA GLU A 372 -25.98 7.84 -10.18
C GLU A 372 -25.48 9.20 -9.65
N TYR A 373 -26.35 10.20 -9.60
CA TYR A 373 -26.00 11.54 -9.16
C TYR A 373 -26.67 11.85 -7.82
N LEU A 374 -25.88 11.97 -6.78
CA LEU A 374 -26.35 12.33 -5.44
C LEU A 374 -26.38 13.85 -5.22
N PRO A 375 -27.20 14.36 -4.28
CA PRO A 375 -27.19 15.75 -3.88
C PRO A 375 -25.81 16.19 -3.38
N SER A 376 -25.41 17.41 -3.70
CA SER A 376 -24.14 18.00 -3.26
C SER A 376 -24.34 18.91 -2.04
N TRP A 377 -23.28 19.04 -1.27
CA TRP A 377 -23.16 20.01 -0.17
C TRP A 377 -22.48 21.32 -0.60
N LYS A 378 -22.34 21.58 -1.91
CA LYS A 378 -21.78 22.83 -2.43
C LYS A 378 -22.52 24.05 -1.87
N GLY A 379 -21.79 24.97 -1.25
CA GLY A 379 -22.34 26.17 -0.65
C GLY A 379 -23.11 25.97 0.66
N LYS A 380 -23.10 24.78 1.26
CA LYS A 380 -23.83 24.46 2.51
C LYS A 380 -22.96 24.42 3.75
N GLY A 381 -21.72 24.83 3.64
CA GLY A 381 -20.73 24.87 4.71
C GLY A 381 -19.43 24.20 4.29
N GLU A 382 -18.36 24.52 5.00
CA GLU A 382 -17.06 23.91 4.80
C GLU A 382 -16.96 22.63 5.63
N ILE A 383 -16.54 21.53 4.99
CA ILE A 383 -16.35 20.24 5.66
C ILE A 383 -14.97 20.18 6.32
N ARG A 384 -13.99 20.85 5.72
CA ARG A 384 -12.60 20.74 6.17
C ARG A 384 -12.44 21.13 7.64
N GLY A 385 -11.77 20.26 8.39
CA GLY A 385 -11.52 20.46 9.82
C GLY A 385 -12.68 20.10 10.75
N LEU A 386 -13.83 19.66 10.25
CA LEU A 386 -14.91 19.19 11.12
C LEU A 386 -14.52 17.86 11.78
N THR A 387 -14.82 17.74 13.07
CA THR A 387 -14.53 16.58 13.91
C THR A 387 -15.78 15.89 14.48
N GLU A 388 -16.96 16.45 14.23
CA GLU A 388 -18.24 15.95 14.71
C GLU A 388 -19.16 15.64 13.51
N TYR A 389 -19.75 14.42 13.48
CA TYR A 389 -20.56 13.95 12.36
C TYR A 389 -21.82 14.80 12.13
N ASP A 390 -22.50 15.18 13.19
CA ASP A 390 -23.74 15.96 13.14
C ASP A 390 -23.54 17.39 12.62
N LYS A 391 -22.30 17.87 12.58
CA LYS A 391 -21.94 19.18 12.00
C LYS A 391 -21.70 19.13 10.48
N LEU A 392 -21.60 17.93 9.89
CA LEU A 392 -21.55 17.81 8.45
C LEU A 392 -22.87 18.28 7.82
N PRO A 393 -22.83 18.96 6.65
CA PRO A 393 -24.03 19.19 5.86
C PRO A 393 -24.80 17.89 5.64
N LYS A 394 -26.15 17.97 5.66
CA LYS A 394 -27.00 16.76 5.55
C LYS A 394 -26.68 15.94 4.30
N GLU A 395 -26.38 16.57 3.19
CA GLU A 395 -26.03 15.89 1.94
C GLU A 395 -24.68 15.13 2.04
N ALA A 396 -23.75 15.63 2.85
CA ALA A 396 -22.50 14.92 3.11
C ALA A 396 -22.73 13.71 4.02
N GLN A 397 -23.61 13.83 5.02
CA GLN A 397 -24.05 12.68 5.83
C GLN A 397 -24.77 11.65 4.96
N ASP A 398 -25.72 12.08 4.12
CA ASP A 398 -26.47 11.22 3.20
C ASP A 398 -25.52 10.49 2.22
N TYR A 399 -24.46 11.16 1.76
CA TYR A 399 -23.42 10.54 0.93
C TYR A 399 -22.69 9.43 1.69
N VAL A 400 -22.25 9.67 2.91
CA VAL A 400 -21.57 8.67 3.75
C VAL A 400 -22.48 7.46 4.00
N GLU A 401 -23.74 7.71 4.38
CA GLU A 401 -24.74 6.67 4.62
C GLU A 401 -25.08 5.87 3.34
N PHE A 402 -25.16 6.54 2.19
CA PHE A 402 -25.35 5.89 0.90
C PHE A 402 -24.18 4.93 0.59
N ILE A 403 -22.93 5.39 0.73
CA ILE A 403 -21.76 4.56 0.51
C ILE A 403 -21.73 3.37 1.47
N GLU A 404 -21.97 3.61 2.77
CA GLU A 404 -22.04 2.57 3.80
C GLU A 404 -23.04 1.46 3.42
N LYS A 405 -24.21 1.84 2.97
CA LYS A 405 -25.25 0.92 2.49
C LYS A 405 -24.80 0.13 1.26
N GLU A 406 -24.19 0.80 0.27
CA GLU A 406 -23.78 0.16 -0.98
C GLU A 406 -22.61 -0.82 -0.77
N ILE A 407 -21.67 -0.53 0.11
CA ILE A 407 -20.54 -1.42 0.40
C ILE A 407 -20.86 -2.49 1.44
N GLY A 408 -21.88 -2.28 2.28
CA GLY A 408 -22.39 -3.22 3.27
C GLY A 408 -21.55 -3.36 4.53
N VAL A 409 -20.70 -2.37 4.85
CA VAL A 409 -19.87 -2.33 6.07
C VAL A 409 -19.87 -0.92 6.64
N HIS A 410 -19.90 -0.80 7.98
CA HIS A 410 -19.95 0.46 8.68
C HIS A 410 -18.74 1.35 8.41
N ILE A 411 -18.99 2.63 8.12
CA ILE A 411 -17.96 3.66 7.98
C ILE A 411 -17.75 4.30 9.35
N SER A 412 -16.78 3.80 10.11
CA SER A 412 -16.48 4.24 11.48
C SER A 412 -15.59 5.48 11.54
N ILE A 413 -14.87 5.77 10.45
CA ILE A 413 -13.94 6.91 10.36
C ILE A 413 -14.23 7.70 9.07
N VAL A 414 -14.41 9.02 9.19
CA VAL A 414 -14.54 9.93 8.06
C VAL A 414 -13.45 11.00 8.16
N SER A 415 -12.61 11.13 7.15
CA SER A 415 -11.58 12.16 7.09
C SER A 415 -12.11 13.39 6.35
N THR A 416 -11.96 14.54 6.99
CA THR A 416 -12.44 15.86 6.56
C THR A 416 -11.32 16.80 6.10
N GLY A 417 -10.08 16.29 5.99
CA GLY A 417 -8.91 17.06 5.55
C GLY A 417 -7.62 16.25 5.65
N PRO A 418 -6.46 16.83 5.31
CA PRO A 418 -5.19 16.09 5.23
C PRO A 418 -4.50 15.84 6.58
N VAL A 419 -4.78 16.64 7.63
CA VAL A 419 -4.10 16.56 8.93
C VAL A 419 -4.73 15.47 9.80
N ARG A 420 -3.96 14.83 10.68
CA ARG A 420 -4.40 13.71 11.54
C ARG A 420 -5.67 14.02 12.33
N GLU A 421 -5.78 15.22 12.86
CA GLU A 421 -6.89 15.69 13.71
C GLU A 421 -8.18 15.94 12.93
N GLU A 422 -8.12 16.12 11.62
CA GLU A 422 -9.27 16.36 10.74
C GLU A 422 -10.02 15.07 10.44
N ILE A 423 -10.53 14.43 11.49
CA ILE A 423 -11.20 13.12 11.47
C ILE A 423 -12.45 13.16 12.33
N ILE A 424 -13.51 12.55 11.82
CA ILE A 424 -14.75 12.22 12.54
C ILE A 424 -14.73 10.73 12.85
N ARG A 425 -14.97 10.34 14.09
CA ARG A 425 -15.27 8.95 14.50
C ARG A 425 -16.78 8.82 14.69
N ARG A 426 -17.35 7.76 14.11
CA ARG A 426 -18.79 7.45 14.16
C ARG A 426 -19.07 6.27 15.08
#